data_7a7285fb8065181538d60642bd613dec
#
_entry.id   7a7285fb8065181538d60642bd613dec
#
_cell.length_a   1.000
_cell.length_b   1.000
_cell.length_c   1.000
_cell.angle_alpha   90.00
_cell.angle_beta   90.00
_cell.angle_gamma   90.00
#
_symmetry.space_group_name_H-M   'P 1'
#
loop_
_entity.id
_entity.type
_entity.pdbx_description
1 polymer ?
#
loop_
_entity_poly.entity_id
_entity_poly.type
_entity_poly.pdbx_seq_one_letter_code
_entity_poly.pdbx_strand_id
1 'polypeptide(L)'
;MTKGLWTVEEVAKFLHVTPRTLHYYEEVGLVLPTARTEGGHRLYGEEATDRLEHIIHLKGNLSYSLKEIREILDAEDALDRLKSSYNGATDEERVRILDQSIELMNNLVFTINQKLTNLDTMQKHFTARLDTMQKARAAIPK
;
A
#
# COMPACT_ATOMS: atom_id res chain seq x y z
N MET A 1 -0.24 -21.28 -7.14
CA MET A 1 -1.41 -21.54 -7.29
C MET A 1 -1.96 -21.17 -8.48
N THR A 2 -2.41 -21.67 -8.98
CA THR A 2 -2.58 -21.46 -10.08
C THR A 2 -3.69 -20.98 -10.46
N LYS A 3 -4.44 -21.25 -10.73
CA LYS A 3 -5.42 -20.83 -11.24
C LYS A 3 -6.53 -20.90 -10.51
N GLY A 4 -6.51 -21.10 -9.50
CA GLY A 4 -7.69 -21.24 -8.77
C GLY A 4 -8.15 -19.98 -8.14
N LEU A 5 -9.31 -20.04 -7.59
CA LEU A 5 -9.86 -19.00 -6.74
C LEU A 5 -9.74 -19.50 -5.31
N TRP A 6 -9.36 -18.61 -4.42
CA TRP A 6 -9.14 -18.97 -3.01
C TRP A 6 -10.29 -18.46 -2.15
N THR A 7 -10.62 -19.22 -1.13
CA THR A 7 -11.64 -18.78 -0.16
C THR A 7 -11.05 -17.72 0.76
N VAL A 8 -11.92 -17.04 1.50
CA VAL A 8 -11.51 -16.06 2.49
C VAL A 8 -10.54 -16.69 3.49
N GLU A 9 -10.85 -17.87 3.97
CA GLU A 9 -10.02 -18.54 4.97
C GLU A 9 -8.63 -18.86 4.42
N GLU A 10 -8.56 -19.31 3.17
CA GLU A 10 -7.28 -19.62 2.54
C GLU A 10 -6.41 -18.37 2.36
N VAL A 11 -7.01 -17.28 1.89
CA VAL A 11 -6.27 -16.03 1.70
C VAL A 11 -5.83 -15.43 3.05
N ALA A 12 -6.73 -15.47 4.03
CA ALA A 12 -6.41 -14.94 5.36
C ALA A 12 -5.23 -15.69 5.96
N LYS A 13 -5.22 -17.01 5.81
CA LYS A 13 -4.12 -17.83 6.32
C LYS A 13 -2.82 -17.52 5.56
N PHE A 14 -2.90 -17.41 4.25
CA PHE A 14 -1.73 -17.12 3.43
C PHE A 14 -1.12 -15.77 3.78
N LEU A 15 -1.95 -14.76 4.02
CA LEU A 15 -1.49 -13.41 4.30
C LEU A 15 -1.28 -13.14 5.80
N HIS A 16 -1.53 -14.13 6.65
CA HIS A 16 -1.36 -14.01 8.10
C HIS A 16 -2.24 -12.91 8.72
N VAL A 17 -3.47 -12.83 8.27
CA VAL A 17 -4.46 -11.90 8.81
C VAL A 17 -5.74 -12.67 9.10
N THR A 18 -6.72 -12.01 9.70
CA THR A 18 -8.00 -12.66 9.99
C THR A 18 -8.98 -12.45 8.83
N PRO A 19 -9.96 -13.34 8.66
CA PRO A 19 -11.03 -13.11 7.69
C PRO A 19 -11.74 -11.77 7.89
N ARG A 20 -11.86 -11.33 9.15
CA ARG A 20 -12.48 -10.06 9.46
C ARG A 20 -11.72 -8.88 8.84
N THR A 21 -10.38 -8.95 8.84
CA THR A 21 -9.55 -7.93 8.21
C THR A 21 -9.84 -7.84 6.71
N LEU A 22 -9.98 -8.97 6.04
CA LEU A 22 -10.28 -9.00 4.60
C LEU A 22 -11.67 -8.42 4.32
N HIS A 23 -12.66 -8.76 5.15
CA HIS A 23 -14.01 -8.22 5.02
C HIS A 23 -14.01 -6.70 5.20
N TYR A 24 -13.20 -6.22 6.14
CA TYR A 24 -13.09 -4.79 6.39
C TYR A 24 -12.54 -4.06 5.17
N TYR A 25 -11.48 -4.59 4.55
CA TYR A 25 -10.91 -3.95 3.38
C TYR A 25 -11.87 -3.95 2.19
N GLU A 26 -12.71 -4.97 2.08
CA GLU A 26 -13.76 -4.97 1.06
C GLU A 26 -14.83 -3.93 1.41
N GLU A 27 -15.22 -3.87 2.67
CA GLU A 27 -16.25 -2.96 3.11
C GLU A 27 -15.88 -1.50 2.87
N VAL A 28 -14.63 -1.13 3.09
CA VAL A 28 -14.18 0.24 2.84
C VAL A 28 -13.81 0.47 1.38
N GLY A 29 -14.01 -0.51 0.51
CA GLY A 29 -13.84 -0.32 -0.93
C GLY A 29 -12.43 -0.39 -1.45
N LEU A 30 -11.48 -0.94 -0.69
CA LEU A 30 -10.10 -1.03 -1.14
C LEU A 30 -9.85 -2.23 -2.05
N VAL A 31 -10.66 -3.27 -1.94
CA VAL A 31 -10.52 -4.47 -2.74
C VAL A 31 -11.90 -5.08 -2.96
N LEU A 32 -12.05 -5.78 -4.08
CA LEU A 32 -13.29 -6.51 -4.37
C LEU A 32 -12.94 -7.97 -4.57
N PRO A 33 -13.78 -8.89 -4.13
CA PRO A 33 -13.53 -10.30 -4.42
C PRO A 33 -13.64 -10.53 -5.93
N THR A 34 -12.89 -11.51 -6.43
CA THR A 34 -12.88 -11.83 -7.85
C THR A 34 -14.21 -12.46 -8.27
N ALA A 35 -14.81 -13.25 -7.39
CA ALA A 35 -16.06 -13.95 -7.66
C ALA A 35 -16.72 -14.35 -6.34
N ARG A 36 -17.90 -14.96 -6.42
CA ARG A 36 -18.58 -15.51 -5.26
C ARG A 36 -19.09 -16.91 -5.62
N THR A 37 -19.20 -17.76 -4.61
CA THR A 37 -19.80 -19.08 -4.81
C THR A 37 -21.31 -18.91 -4.92
N GLU A 38 -22.01 -19.98 -5.24
CA GLU A 38 -23.48 -19.98 -5.29
C GLU A 38 -24.07 -19.57 -3.94
N GLY A 39 -23.41 -19.92 -2.85
CA GLY A 39 -23.85 -19.54 -1.52
C GLY A 39 -23.46 -18.12 -1.10
N GLY A 40 -22.87 -17.36 -2.01
CA GLY A 40 -22.50 -15.97 -1.74
C GLY A 40 -21.15 -15.80 -1.05
N HIS A 41 -20.36 -16.83 -0.92
CA HIS A 41 -19.06 -16.74 -0.29
C HIS A 41 -18.02 -16.13 -1.23
N ARG A 42 -17.16 -15.27 -0.69
CA ARG A 42 -16.16 -14.56 -1.47
C ARG A 42 -15.06 -15.48 -1.95
N LEU A 43 -14.61 -15.27 -3.17
CA LEU A 43 -13.47 -15.95 -3.77
C LEU A 43 -12.50 -14.93 -4.31
N TYR A 44 -11.21 -15.15 -4.07
CA TYR A 44 -10.15 -14.22 -4.45
C TYR A 44 -9.20 -14.90 -5.43
N GLY A 45 -9.00 -14.28 -6.59
CA GLY A 45 -8.01 -14.72 -7.55
C GLY A 45 -6.66 -14.10 -7.25
N GLU A 46 -5.70 -14.30 -8.15
CA GLU A 46 -4.34 -13.80 -7.97
C GLU A 46 -4.30 -12.30 -7.86
N GLU A 47 -5.02 -11.60 -8.73
CA GLU A 47 -5.01 -10.14 -8.73
C GLU A 47 -5.54 -9.55 -7.42
N ALA A 48 -6.67 -10.07 -6.94
CA ALA A 48 -7.24 -9.59 -5.69
C ALA A 48 -6.35 -9.94 -4.50
N THR A 49 -5.72 -11.10 -4.53
CA THR A 49 -4.80 -11.52 -3.47
C THR A 49 -3.56 -10.64 -3.44
N ASP A 50 -3.00 -10.31 -4.60
CA ASP A 50 -1.84 -9.41 -4.70
C ASP A 50 -2.20 -8.02 -4.18
N ARG A 51 -3.40 -7.54 -4.49
CA ARG A 51 -3.84 -6.24 -4.00
C ARG A 51 -3.99 -6.24 -2.48
N LEU A 52 -4.52 -7.31 -1.91
CA LEU A 52 -4.62 -7.46 -0.46
C LEU A 52 -3.23 -7.47 0.19
N GLU A 53 -2.30 -8.20 -0.40
CA GLU A 53 -0.94 -8.25 0.11
C GLU A 53 -0.30 -6.87 0.11
N HIS A 54 -0.51 -6.11 -0.95
CA HIS A 54 0.01 -4.75 -1.08
C HIS A 54 -0.61 -3.84 0.00
N ILE A 55 -1.92 -3.93 0.22
CA ILE A 55 -2.60 -3.16 1.25
C ILE A 55 -2.04 -3.47 2.64
N ILE A 56 -1.88 -4.75 2.93
CA ILE A 56 -1.36 -5.19 4.22
C ILE A 56 0.07 -4.69 4.44
N HIS A 57 0.88 -4.71 3.40
CA HIS A 57 2.25 -4.20 3.45
C HIS A 57 2.26 -2.69 3.76
N LEU A 58 1.44 -1.92 3.03
CA LEU A 58 1.35 -0.48 3.24
C LEU A 58 0.86 -0.16 4.65
N LYS A 59 -0.15 -0.89 5.12
CA LYS A 59 -0.73 -0.65 6.44
C LYS A 59 0.21 -1.08 7.57
N GLY A 60 0.74 -2.28 7.45
CA GLY A 60 1.53 -2.88 8.54
C GLY A 60 2.98 -2.45 8.57
N ASN A 61 3.66 -2.57 7.44
CA ASN A 61 5.09 -2.31 7.40
C ASN A 61 5.46 -0.86 7.23
N LEU A 62 4.66 -0.12 6.47
CA LEU A 62 4.94 1.28 6.18
C LEU A 62 4.05 2.25 6.95
N SER A 63 3.11 1.72 7.72
CA SER A 63 2.25 2.52 8.61
C SER A 63 1.45 3.62 7.92
N TYR A 64 1.04 3.39 6.68
CA TYR A 64 0.16 4.32 6.01
C TYR A 64 -1.26 4.22 6.57
N SER A 65 -1.98 5.33 6.61
CA SER A 65 -3.39 5.33 6.98
C SER A 65 -4.22 4.75 5.85
N LEU A 66 -5.45 4.37 6.14
CA LEU A 66 -6.35 3.86 5.09
C LEU A 66 -6.61 4.90 4.01
N LYS A 67 -6.69 6.18 4.39
CA LYS A 67 -6.87 7.26 3.41
C LYS A 67 -5.66 7.34 2.48
N GLU A 68 -4.46 7.29 3.04
CA GLU A 68 -3.23 7.31 2.25
C GLU A 68 -3.13 6.09 1.35
N ILE A 69 -3.52 4.92 1.87
CA ILE A 69 -3.52 3.68 1.07
C ILE A 69 -4.46 3.82 -0.12
N ARG A 70 -5.67 4.38 0.10
CA ARG A 70 -6.61 4.60 -1.00
C ARG A 70 -6.02 5.51 -2.06
N GLU A 71 -5.38 6.59 -1.64
CA GLU A 71 -4.75 7.52 -2.58
C GLU A 71 -3.65 6.86 -3.40
N ILE A 72 -2.83 6.02 -2.74
CA ILE A 72 -1.77 5.27 -3.41
C ILE A 72 -2.36 4.29 -4.42
N LEU A 73 -3.36 3.52 -4.01
CA LEU A 73 -3.98 2.52 -4.88
C LEU A 73 -4.67 3.18 -6.08
N ASP A 74 -5.36 4.29 -5.86
CA ASP A 74 -6.02 5.02 -6.95
C ASP A 74 -5.01 5.55 -7.95
N ALA A 75 -3.88 6.06 -7.47
CA ALA A 75 -2.82 6.54 -8.35
C ALA A 75 -2.18 5.40 -9.14
N GLU A 76 -1.95 4.26 -8.49
CA GLU A 76 -1.40 3.09 -9.17
C GLU A 76 -2.35 2.56 -10.23
N ASP A 77 -3.66 2.50 -9.92
CA ASP A 77 -4.66 2.07 -10.89
C ASP A 77 -4.71 3.03 -12.10
N ALA A 78 -4.61 4.33 -11.85
CA ALA A 78 -4.59 5.32 -12.92
C ALA A 78 -3.35 5.17 -13.80
N LEU A 79 -2.19 4.92 -13.16
CA LEU A 79 -0.95 4.68 -13.90
C LEU A 79 -1.04 3.43 -14.76
N ASP A 80 -1.65 2.37 -14.26
CA ASP A 80 -1.83 1.13 -15.02
C ASP A 80 -2.70 1.36 -16.25
N ARG A 81 -3.80 2.13 -16.10
CA ARG A 81 -4.66 2.47 -17.23
C ARG A 81 -3.91 3.28 -18.28
N LEU A 82 -3.12 4.25 -17.85
CA LEU A 82 -2.32 5.07 -18.77
C LEU A 82 -1.29 4.24 -19.51
N LYS A 83 -0.63 3.33 -18.78
CA LYS A 83 0.35 2.43 -19.39
C LYS A 83 -0.30 1.55 -20.45
N SER A 84 -1.48 1.04 -20.19
CA SER A 84 -2.19 0.18 -21.14
C SER A 84 -2.56 0.91 -22.43
N SER A 85 -2.73 2.22 -22.37
CA SER A 85 -3.08 3.01 -23.54
C SER A 85 -1.89 3.46 -24.36
N TYR A 86 -0.69 3.30 -23.83
CA TYR A 86 0.51 3.88 -24.45
C TYR A 86 0.91 3.26 -25.79
N ASN A 87 0.91 1.92 -25.85
CA ASN A 87 1.47 1.24 -27.03
C ASN A 87 0.72 1.50 -28.33
N GLY A 88 -0.59 1.65 -28.30
CA GLY A 88 -1.37 1.92 -29.50
C GLY A 88 -1.61 3.38 -29.78
N ALA A 89 -0.95 4.27 -29.03
CA ALA A 89 -1.23 5.70 -29.11
C ALA A 89 -0.34 6.41 -30.13
N THR A 90 -0.80 7.55 -30.61
CA THR A 90 0.00 8.44 -31.46
C THR A 90 1.03 9.17 -30.59
N ASP A 91 2.00 9.83 -31.20
CA ASP A 91 3.01 10.56 -30.44
C ASP A 91 2.38 11.68 -29.60
N GLU A 92 1.36 12.37 -30.13
CA GLU A 92 0.67 13.39 -29.36
C GLU A 92 -0.04 12.81 -28.15
N GLU A 93 -0.68 11.69 -28.35
CA GLU A 93 -1.36 10.98 -27.23
C GLU A 93 -0.36 10.49 -26.20
N ARG A 94 0.78 10.00 -26.66
CA ARG A 94 1.86 9.54 -25.77
C ARG A 94 2.39 10.66 -24.88
N VAL A 95 2.53 11.86 -25.43
CA VAL A 95 2.96 13.01 -24.64
C VAL A 95 1.95 13.28 -23.53
N ARG A 96 0.66 13.26 -23.84
CA ARG A 96 -0.37 13.48 -22.83
C ARG A 96 -0.38 12.38 -21.76
N ILE A 97 -0.21 11.14 -22.20
CA ILE A 97 -0.14 9.99 -21.27
C ILE A 97 1.06 10.13 -20.33
N LEU A 98 2.21 10.49 -20.87
CA LEU A 98 3.41 10.65 -20.07
C LEU A 98 3.31 11.85 -19.14
N ASP A 99 2.73 12.96 -19.59
CA ASP A 99 2.54 14.12 -18.71
C ASP A 99 1.65 13.79 -17.53
N GLN A 100 0.56 13.09 -17.76
CA GLN A 100 -0.33 12.65 -16.69
C GLN A 100 0.34 11.65 -15.76
N SER A 101 1.11 10.72 -16.34
CA SER A 101 1.82 9.71 -15.55
C SER A 101 2.90 10.35 -14.68
N ILE A 102 3.61 11.33 -15.21
CA ILE A 102 4.65 12.05 -14.48
C ILE A 102 4.02 12.81 -13.30
N GLU A 103 2.88 13.44 -13.52
CA GLU A 103 2.19 14.15 -12.44
C GLU A 103 1.78 13.20 -11.31
N LEU A 104 1.21 12.05 -11.67
CA LEU A 104 0.83 11.04 -10.67
C LEU A 104 2.04 10.52 -9.91
N MET A 105 3.13 10.24 -10.62
CA MET A 105 4.36 9.74 -9.99
C MET A 105 4.98 10.80 -9.09
N ASN A 106 4.97 12.07 -9.53
CA ASN A 106 5.48 13.15 -8.70
C ASN A 106 4.71 13.25 -7.39
N ASN A 107 3.39 13.09 -7.44
CA ASN A 107 2.57 13.13 -6.24
C ASN A 107 2.87 11.96 -5.31
N LEU A 108 3.08 10.77 -5.85
CA LEU A 108 3.44 9.61 -5.05
C LEU A 108 4.81 9.80 -4.39
N VAL A 109 5.78 10.27 -5.16
CA VAL A 109 7.13 10.54 -4.63
C VAL A 109 7.08 11.60 -3.55
N PHE A 110 6.28 12.66 -3.77
CA PHE A 110 6.12 13.72 -2.79
C PHE A 110 5.57 13.17 -1.46
N THR A 111 4.55 12.33 -1.53
CA THR A 111 3.95 11.73 -0.34
C THR A 111 4.96 10.86 0.42
N ILE A 112 5.76 10.09 -0.31
CA ILE A 112 6.80 9.26 0.29
C ILE A 112 7.87 10.15 0.96
N ASN A 113 8.30 11.22 0.29
CA ASN A 113 9.31 12.12 0.83
C ASN A 113 8.81 12.81 2.10
N GLN A 114 7.54 13.15 2.16
CA GLN A 114 6.96 13.71 3.37
C GLN A 114 7.05 12.73 4.54
N LYS A 115 6.74 11.47 4.30
CA LYS A 115 6.80 10.45 5.33
C LYS A 115 8.24 10.23 5.78
N LEU A 116 9.18 10.21 4.84
CA LEU A 116 10.61 10.09 5.17
C LEU A 116 11.08 11.25 6.03
N THR A 117 10.70 12.47 5.68
CA THR A 117 11.06 13.66 6.45
C THR A 117 10.49 13.60 7.86
N ASN A 118 9.23 13.19 7.99
CA ASN A 118 8.60 13.07 9.30
C ASN A 118 9.30 12.03 10.17
N LEU A 119 9.65 10.89 9.59
CA LEU A 119 10.36 9.84 10.30
C LEU A 119 11.78 10.29 10.69
N ASP A 120 12.45 11.00 9.79
CA ASP A 120 13.79 11.52 10.05
C ASP A 120 13.77 12.50 11.22
N THR A 121 12.79 13.41 11.25
CA THR A 121 12.64 14.37 12.33
C THR A 121 12.40 13.66 13.67
N MET A 122 11.54 12.65 13.66
CA MET A 122 11.24 11.88 14.86
C MET A 122 12.48 11.13 15.35
N GLN A 123 13.20 10.50 14.42
CA GLN A 123 14.41 9.75 14.75
C GLN A 123 15.48 10.66 15.38
N LYS A 124 15.68 11.83 14.82
CA LYS A 124 16.64 12.80 15.36
C LYS A 124 16.23 13.26 16.75
N HIS A 125 14.94 13.47 16.98
CA HIS A 125 14.45 13.88 18.29
C HIS A 125 14.72 12.80 19.34
N PHE A 126 14.42 11.57 19.05
CA PHE A 126 14.63 10.47 20.00
C PHE A 126 16.12 10.16 20.18
N THR A 127 16.90 10.29 19.12
CA THR A 127 18.35 10.10 19.21
C THR A 127 18.98 11.12 20.16
N ALA A 128 18.55 12.38 20.09
CA ALA A 128 19.04 13.40 21.00
C ALA A 128 18.69 13.10 22.45
N ARG A 129 17.46 12.62 22.69
CA ARG A 129 17.04 12.24 24.03
C ARG A 129 17.85 11.05 24.57
N LEU A 130 18.10 10.08 23.69
CA LEU A 130 18.93 8.92 24.05
C LEU A 130 20.33 9.35 24.45
N ASP A 131 20.93 10.26 23.67
CA ASP A 131 22.27 10.78 23.97
C ASP A 131 22.30 11.45 25.35
N THR A 132 21.30 12.27 25.64
CA THR A 132 21.19 12.94 26.93
C THR A 132 21.10 11.92 28.07
N MET A 133 20.31 10.86 27.89
CA MET A 133 20.14 9.84 28.91
C MET A 133 21.43 9.02 29.11
N GLN A 134 22.13 8.71 28.02
CA GLN A 134 23.38 7.97 28.10
C GLN A 134 24.47 8.78 28.85
N LYS A 135 24.53 10.08 28.57
CA LYS A 135 25.47 10.97 29.28
C LYS A 135 25.11 11.07 30.75
N ALA A 136 23.84 11.22 31.06
CA ALA A 136 23.38 11.27 32.45
C ALA A 136 23.72 9.96 33.18
N ARG A 137 23.50 8.82 32.53
CA ARG A 137 23.81 7.52 33.13
C ARG A 137 25.30 7.37 33.38
N ALA A 138 26.14 7.80 32.43
CA ALA A 138 27.58 7.71 32.55
C ALA A 138 28.13 8.60 33.68
N ALA A 139 27.41 9.68 34.00
CA ALA A 139 27.83 10.58 35.07
C ALA A 139 27.53 10.04 36.46
N ILE A 140 26.73 8.99 36.59
CA ILE A 140 26.43 8.40 37.89
C ILE A 140 27.51 7.35 38.22
N PRO A 141 28.21 7.49 39.36
CA PRO A 141 29.23 6.51 39.69
C PRO A 141 28.61 5.17 40.02
N LYS A 142 29.42 4.14 39.92
CA LYS A 142 28.96 2.78 40.25
C LYS A 142 28.80 2.58 41.74
#